data_a350e4e105c6daa5d4cc0d43b02faf4f
#
_entry.id   a350e4e105c6daa5d4cc0d43b02faf4f
#
_cell.length_a   1.000
_cell.length_b   1.000
_cell.length_c   1.000
_cell.angle_alpha   90.00
_cell.angle_beta   90.00
_cell.angle_gamma   90.00
#
_symmetry.space_group_name_H-M   'P 1'
#
loop_
_entity.id
_entity.type
_entity.pdbx_description
1 polymer ?
#
loop_
_entity_poly.entity_id
_entity_poly.type
_entity_poly.pdbx_seq_one_letter_code
_entity_poly.pdbx_strand_id
1 'polypeptide(L)'
;MKNKRIIDTHVHIGRMLNFDMKESMVLEAMKKYNIEKILVSNSESAEADHQQVLLPPEYQISQETSFEKAIKFARENPKKIYVAPWFKPKTQKISDKMISLIKENLDITKAVKFHPYHSALDFDAKEMIPYIELAQEFNLPVLTHTGTGQNDHPQKVFNMAKKFPKVNFVMVHLGLGSDNSEAIELASKVDNLYGDTTWVSMESAIKFIKKVGSTKIFFGSDTPIDGTDTYHHNGQGDRSLYQDYFFELEKLISPEDYDNLMWKNALTFFGLE
;
A
#
# COMPACT_ATOMS: atom_id res chain seq x y z
N MET A 1 -21.60 15.53 -4.71
CA MET A 1 -21.04 14.34 -5.39
C MET A 1 -22.10 13.26 -5.36
N LYS A 2 -22.50 12.66 -6.51
CA LYS A 2 -23.27 11.41 -6.49
C LYS A 2 -22.48 10.40 -5.66
N ASN A 3 -23.15 9.51 -4.94
CA ASN A 3 -22.58 8.49 -4.06
C ASN A 3 -21.51 7.62 -4.77
N LYS A 4 -20.31 8.16 -4.92
CA LYS A 4 -19.17 7.40 -5.43
C LYS A 4 -18.59 6.59 -4.27
N ARG A 5 -18.43 5.30 -4.49
CA ARG A 5 -17.73 4.44 -3.54
C ARG A 5 -16.22 4.60 -3.76
N ILE A 6 -15.48 4.70 -2.69
CA ILE A 6 -14.01 4.78 -2.70
C ILE A 6 -13.49 3.85 -1.61
N ILE A 7 -12.54 3.00 -1.98
CA ILE A 7 -11.76 2.19 -1.04
C ILE A 7 -10.29 2.54 -1.27
N ASP A 8 -9.62 2.97 -0.21
CA ASP A 8 -8.22 3.36 -0.25
C ASP A 8 -7.35 2.22 0.28
N THR A 9 -6.54 1.64 -0.58
CA THR A 9 -5.74 0.45 -0.25
C THR A 9 -4.35 0.77 0.31
N HIS A 10 -4.01 2.06 0.45
CA HIS A 10 -2.69 2.47 0.91
C HIS A 10 -2.77 3.68 1.84
N VAL A 11 -2.88 3.40 3.12
CA VAL A 11 -3.01 4.40 4.19
C VAL A 11 -2.05 4.08 5.32
N HIS A 12 -1.57 5.11 5.99
CA HIS A 12 -0.61 4.98 7.10
C HIS A 12 -1.12 5.57 8.40
N ILE A 13 -0.67 5.00 9.51
CA ILE A 13 -0.75 5.56 10.86
C ILE A 13 0.62 5.42 11.54
N GLY A 14 0.74 6.01 12.72
CA GLY A 14 1.96 5.95 13.52
C GLY A 14 2.96 7.03 13.17
N ARG A 15 4.09 6.99 13.82
CA ARG A 15 5.14 7.99 13.65
C ARG A 15 6.30 7.44 12.83
N MET A 16 6.62 8.11 11.74
CA MET A 16 7.83 7.82 10.98
C MET A 16 8.75 9.05 11.02
N LEU A 17 9.90 8.90 11.69
CA LEU A 17 10.86 9.99 11.87
C LEU A 17 10.20 11.23 12.51
N ASN A 18 10.10 12.33 11.77
CA ASN A 18 9.54 13.60 12.24
C ASN A 18 8.05 13.77 11.89
N PHE A 19 7.44 12.79 11.23
CA PHE A 19 6.06 12.89 10.81
C PHE A 19 5.15 11.99 11.67
N ASP A 20 4.18 12.61 12.34
CA ASP A 20 3.20 11.94 13.19
C ASP A 20 1.88 11.77 12.43
N MET A 21 1.66 10.56 11.93
CA MET A 21 0.45 10.19 11.18
C MET A 21 -0.65 9.76 12.14
N LYS A 22 -1.35 10.75 12.69
CA LYS A 22 -2.43 10.51 13.67
C LYS A 22 -3.62 9.82 13.03
N GLU A 23 -4.21 8.87 13.74
CA GLU A 23 -5.45 8.19 13.35
C GLU A 23 -6.59 9.18 13.03
N SER A 24 -6.67 10.30 13.76
CA SER A 24 -7.66 11.36 13.51
C SER A 24 -7.53 11.97 12.11
N MET A 25 -6.31 12.13 11.58
CA MET A 25 -6.08 12.67 10.23
C MET A 25 -6.65 11.72 9.17
N VAL A 26 -6.51 10.42 9.39
CA VAL A 26 -7.07 9.38 8.50
C VAL A 26 -8.61 9.44 8.53
N LEU A 27 -9.20 9.50 9.72
CA LEU A 27 -10.67 9.57 9.86
C LEU A 27 -11.25 10.85 9.27
N GLU A 28 -10.54 11.98 9.39
CA GLU A 28 -10.91 13.25 8.75
C GLU A 28 -10.90 13.14 7.22
N ALA A 29 -9.85 12.55 6.64
CA ALA A 29 -9.75 12.31 5.19
C ALA A 29 -10.88 11.40 4.71
N MET A 30 -11.13 10.29 5.40
CA MET A 30 -12.24 9.38 5.10
C MET A 30 -13.59 10.12 5.09
N LYS A 31 -13.84 10.94 6.10
CA LYS A 31 -15.08 11.73 6.19
C LYS A 31 -15.18 12.77 5.08
N LYS A 32 -14.10 13.51 4.82
CA LYS A 32 -14.07 14.61 3.84
C LYS A 32 -14.33 14.11 2.42
N TYR A 33 -13.73 12.98 2.03
CA TYR A 33 -13.82 12.45 0.67
C TYR A 33 -14.80 11.29 0.52
N ASN A 34 -15.54 10.96 1.58
CA ASN A 34 -16.47 9.83 1.63
C ASN A 34 -15.78 8.51 1.26
N ILE A 35 -14.56 8.28 1.79
CA ILE A 35 -13.85 7.03 1.63
C ILE A 35 -14.54 6.00 2.53
N GLU A 36 -15.03 4.92 1.92
CA GLU A 36 -15.86 3.93 2.61
C GLU A 36 -15.03 3.00 3.50
N LYS A 37 -13.91 2.54 2.97
CA LYS A 37 -13.01 1.58 3.63
C LYS A 37 -11.56 1.93 3.32
N ILE A 38 -10.68 1.55 4.23
CA ILE A 38 -9.22 1.69 4.05
C ILE A 38 -8.48 0.42 4.45
N LEU A 39 -7.30 0.24 3.84
CA LEU A 39 -6.29 -0.72 4.27
C LEU A 39 -5.10 0.05 4.83
N VAL A 40 -4.82 -0.12 6.12
CA VAL A 40 -3.84 0.68 6.86
C VAL A 40 -2.60 -0.13 7.24
N SER A 41 -1.44 0.51 7.18
CA SER A 41 -0.17 0.00 7.70
C SER A 41 0.43 0.99 8.70
N ASN A 42 1.05 0.49 9.77
CA ASN A 42 1.69 1.37 10.75
C ASN A 42 3.16 1.61 10.38
N SER A 43 3.51 2.86 10.11
CA SER A 43 4.83 3.31 9.66
C SER A 43 5.93 3.24 10.73
N GLU A 44 5.58 3.02 12.00
CA GLU A 44 6.57 2.80 13.06
C GLU A 44 7.38 1.52 12.85
N SER A 45 7.01 0.70 11.86
CA SER A 45 7.81 -0.43 11.39
C SER A 45 8.96 -0.05 10.45
N ALA A 46 9.16 1.22 10.08
CA ALA A 46 10.32 1.63 9.32
C ALA A 46 11.61 1.24 10.06
N GLU A 47 12.60 0.69 9.33
CA GLU A 47 13.86 0.20 9.88
C GLU A 47 15.01 1.18 9.61
N ALA A 48 14.90 1.97 8.56
CA ALA A 48 15.92 2.92 8.11
C ALA A 48 15.29 4.30 7.80
N ASP A 49 16.13 5.33 7.89
CA ASP A 49 15.78 6.70 7.53
C ASP A 49 15.76 6.96 6.02
N HIS A 50 15.61 8.22 5.62
CA HIS A 50 15.62 8.64 4.21
C HIS A 50 16.97 8.51 3.51
N GLN A 51 18.06 8.31 4.24
CA GLN A 51 19.38 7.98 3.71
C GLN A 51 19.66 6.47 3.70
N GLN A 52 18.65 5.66 4.04
CA GLN A 52 18.77 4.20 4.19
C GLN A 52 19.77 3.77 5.29
N VAL A 53 19.98 4.63 6.28
CA VAL A 53 20.73 4.31 7.50
C VAL A 53 19.76 3.72 8.51
N LEU A 54 20.09 2.56 9.08
CA LEU A 54 19.26 1.92 10.10
C LEU A 54 19.01 2.85 11.28
N LEU A 55 17.76 2.94 11.69
CA LEU A 55 17.38 3.71 12.87
C LEU A 55 18.05 3.12 14.12
N PRO A 56 18.52 3.95 15.06
CA PRO A 56 19.02 3.48 16.33
C PRO A 56 17.98 2.63 17.08
N PRO A 57 18.39 1.60 17.84
CA PRO A 57 17.46 0.68 18.52
C PRO A 57 16.39 1.37 19.38
N GLU A 58 16.73 2.49 20.00
CA GLU A 58 15.83 3.30 20.84
C GLU A 58 14.69 3.98 20.06
N TYR A 59 14.81 4.09 18.75
CA TYR A 59 13.76 4.61 17.86
C TYR A 59 12.99 3.52 17.12
N GLN A 60 13.34 2.26 17.35
CA GLN A 60 12.66 1.14 16.72
C GLN A 60 11.67 0.49 17.69
N ILE A 61 10.44 0.25 17.21
CA ILE A 61 9.51 -0.64 17.89
C ILE A 61 9.46 -1.99 17.17
N SER A 62 8.99 -3.04 17.84
CA SER A 62 8.85 -4.34 17.18
C SER A 62 7.71 -4.32 16.15
N GLN A 63 7.82 -5.16 15.12
CA GLN A 63 6.76 -5.34 14.12
C GLN A 63 5.45 -5.80 14.78
N GLU A 64 5.52 -6.60 15.86
CA GLU A 64 4.36 -7.03 16.64
C GLU A 64 3.68 -5.83 17.31
N THR A 65 4.45 -4.95 17.99
CA THR A 65 3.91 -3.76 18.64
C THR A 65 3.29 -2.80 17.63
N SER A 66 3.94 -2.61 16.48
CA SER A 66 3.41 -1.82 15.38
C SER A 66 2.09 -2.39 14.86
N PHE A 67 2.02 -3.71 14.70
CA PHE A 67 0.80 -4.39 14.25
C PHE A 67 -0.33 -4.34 15.29
N GLU A 68 -0.03 -4.53 16.59
CA GLU A 68 -1.01 -4.38 17.68
C GLU A 68 -1.69 -2.99 17.68
N LYS A 69 -0.93 -1.93 17.41
CA LYS A 69 -1.50 -0.57 17.27
C LYS A 69 -2.46 -0.49 16.09
N ALA A 70 -2.09 -1.03 14.92
CA ALA A 70 -2.96 -1.05 13.75
C ALA A 70 -4.23 -1.89 13.99
N ILE A 71 -4.11 -3.06 14.64
CA ILE A 71 -5.25 -3.89 15.04
C ILE A 71 -6.21 -3.10 15.93
N LYS A 72 -5.67 -2.39 16.94
CA LYS A 72 -6.49 -1.56 17.84
C LYS A 72 -7.31 -0.55 17.05
N PHE A 73 -6.66 0.21 16.17
CA PHE A 73 -7.34 1.21 15.34
C PHE A 73 -8.44 0.59 14.46
N ALA A 74 -8.18 -0.57 13.85
CA ALA A 74 -9.17 -1.27 13.05
C ALA A 74 -10.36 -1.78 13.89
N ARG A 75 -10.11 -2.33 15.09
CA ARG A 75 -11.15 -2.81 16.01
C ARG A 75 -12.03 -1.68 16.55
N GLU A 76 -11.49 -0.47 16.70
CA GLU A 76 -12.26 0.72 17.07
C GLU A 76 -13.11 1.26 15.91
N ASN A 77 -12.82 0.85 14.67
CA ASN A 77 -13.52 1.28 13.44
C ASN A 77 -13.96 0.08 12.58
N PRO A 78 -14.82 -0.80 13.10
CA PRO A 78 -15.17 -2.07 12.47
C PRO A 78 -15.81 -1.86 11.09
N LYS A 79 -15.48 -2.74 10.14
CA LYS A 79 -15.94 -2.76 8.75
C LYS A 79 -15.48 -1.57 7.88
N LYS A 80 -14.75 -0.63 8.45
CA LYS A 80 -14.20 0.53 7.74
C LYS A 80 -12.68 0.44 7.58
N ILE A 81 -12.00 -0.08 8.59
CA ILE A 81 -10.54 -0.13 8.64
C ILE A 81 -10.08 -1.58 8.72
N TYR A 82 -9.21 -1.93 7.79
CA TYR A 82 -8.53 -3.21 7.69
C TYR A 82 -7.03 -2.97 7.77
N VAL A 83 -6.24 -4.01 8.04
CA VAL A 83 -4.82 -3.86 8.33
C VAL A 83 -3.94 -4.70 7.42
N ALA A 84 -2.77 -4.14 7.10
CA ALA A 84 -1.65 -4.82 6.49
C ALA A 84 -0.42 -4.65 7.41
N PRO A 85 -0.03 -5.67 8.21
CA PRO A 85 1.16 -5.58 9.03
C PRO A 85 2.38 -5.24 8.17
N TRP A 86 3.13 -4.22 8.60
CA TRP A 86 4.37 -3.85 7.96
C TRP A 86 5.53 -4.59 8.64
N PHE A 87 6.16 -5.48 7.88
CA PHE A 87 7.26 -6.30 8.36
C PHE A 87 8.62 -5.60 8.33
N LYS A 88 9.54 -6.09 9.17
CA LYS A 88 10.90 -5.58 9.39
C LYS A 88 11.96 -6.64 9.03
N PRO A 89 12.09 -7.01 7.74
CA PRO A 89 12.90 -8.16 7.33
C PRO A 89 14.41 -7.95 7.53
N LYS A 90 14.88 -6.73 7.68
CA LYS A 90 16.31 -6.41 7.92
C LYS A 90 16.73 -6.62 9.36
N THR A 91 15.85 -6.23 10.30
CA THR A 91 16.20 -6.16 11.74
C THR A 91 15.51 -7.21 12.61
N GLN A 92 14.42 -7.81 12.14
CA GLN A 92 13.66 -8.79 12.91
C GLN A 92 13.41 -10.07 12.12
N LYS A 93 13.10 -11.14 12.82
CA LYS A 93 12.59 -12.40 12.27
C LYS A 93 11.10 -12.52 12.59
N ILE A 94 10.41 -13.40 11.87
CA ILE A 94 9.05 -13.78 12.20
C ILE A 94 9.07 -14.54 13.52
N SER A 95 8.29 -14.07 14.49
CA SER A 95 8.12 -14.70 15.81
C SER A 95 6.80 -15.46 15.87
N ASP A 96 6.72 -16.43 16.82
CA ASP A 96 5.46 -17.13 17.11
C ASP A 96 4.36 -16.14 17.51
N LYS A 97 4.71 -15.04 18.20
CA LYS A 97 3.78 -13.96 18.54
C LYS A 97 3.20 -13.32 17.29
N MET A 98 4.05 -13.01 16.29
CA MET A 98 3.57 -12.42 15.03
C MET A 98 2.62 -13.36 14.29
N ILE A 99 2.94 -14.63 14.24
CA ILE A 99 2.08 -15.67 13.64
C ILE A 99 0.73 -15.74 14.38
N SER A 100 0.74 -15.74 15.71
CA SER A 100 -0.49 -15.74 16.52
C SER A 100 -1.33 -14.50 16.29
N LEU A 101 -0.72 -13.30 16.27
CA LEU A 101 -1.42 -12.05 16.00
C LEU A 101 -2.12 -12.07 14.64
N ILE A 102 -1.47 -12.58 13.59
CA ILE A 102 -2.11 -12.72 12.27
C ILE A 102 -3.29 -13.69 12.35
N LYS A 103 -3.09 -14.88 12.93
CA LYS A 103 -4.15 -15.92 13.05
C LYS A 103 -5.39 -15.40 13.78
N GLU A 104 -5.19 -14.72 14.89
CA GLU A 104 -6.27 -14.20 15.75
C GLU A 104 -7.02 -13.00 15.11
N ASN A 105 -6.43 -12.36 14.10
CA ASN A 105 -6.97 -11.17 13.47
C ASN A 105 -7.13 -11.30 11.94
N LEU A 106 -7.27 -12.51 11.39
CA LEU A 106 -7.45 -12.74 9.95
C LEU A 106 -8.70 -12.07 9.37
N ASP A 107 -9.71 -11.86 10.18
CA ASP A 107 -10.94 -11.17 9.79
C ASP A 107 -10.68 -9.73 9.35
N ILE A 108 -9.69 -9.05 9.94
CA ILE A 108 -9.30 -7.67 9.60
C ILE A 108 -7.94 -7.56 8.90
N THR A 109 -7.09 -8.60 8.94
CA THR A 109 -5.79 -8.63 8.26
C THR A 109 -6.00 -9.05 6.81
N LYS A 110 -5.72 -8.14 5.86
CA LYS A 110 -6.11 -8.34 4.46
C LYS A 110 -4.94 -8.33 3.48
N ALA A 111 -3.75 -7.98 3.95
CA ALA A 111 -2.50 -8.02 3.19
C ALA A 111 -1.32 -8.03 4.16
N VAL A 112 -0.10 -8.12 3.64
CA VAL A 112 1.14 -7.80 4.34
C VAL A 112 1.84 -6.65 3.64
N LYS A 113 2.57 -5.80 4.36
CA LYS A 113 3.26 -4.62 3.82
C LYS A 113 4.77 -4.73 3.98
N PHE A 114 5.48 -4.34 2.91
CA PHE A 114 6.94 -4.16 2.90
C PHE A 114 7.31 -2.78 2.37
N HIS A 115 8.43 -2.28 2.83
CA HIS A 115 9.02 -1.05 2.34
C HIS A 115 10.53 -1.21 2.17
N PRO A 116 11.00 -1.78 1.06
CA PRO A 116 12.41 -2.12 0.83
C PRO A 116 13.36 -0.94 1.00
N TYR A 117 12.94 0.26 0.60
CA TYR A 117 13.68 1.49 0.82
C TYR A 117 13.93 1.76 2.31
N HIS A 118 12.88 1.75 3.14
CA HIS A 118 12.97 1.96 4.60
C HIS A 118 13.39 0.71 5.39
N SER A 119 13.66 -0.40 4.72
CA SER A 119 14.36 -1.55 5.28
C SER A 119 15.84 -1.59 4.87
N ALA A 120 16.27 -0.73 3.95
CA ALA A 120 17.60 -0.79 3.33
C ALA A 120 17.96 -2.23 2.91
N LEU A 121 17.00 -2.92 2.26
CA LEU A 121 17.08 -4.32 1.89
C LEU A 121 16.40 -4.55 0.54
N ASP A 122 17.10 -5.24 -0.35
CA ASP A 122 16.56 -5.61 -1.65
C ASP A 122 15.29 -6.44 -1.52
N PHE A 123 14.21 -6.09 -2.24
CA PHE A 123 12.95 -6.83 -2.14
C PHE A 123 13.08 -8.30 -2.55
N ASP A 124 13.99 -8.63 -3.46
CA ASP A 124 14.27 -10.01 -3.88
C ASP A 124 15.42 -10.71 -3.11
N ALA A 125 15.84 -10.12 -1.98
CA ALA A 125 16.83 -10.71 -1.09
C ALA A 125 16.31 -12.00 -0.42
N LYS A 126 17.23 -12.88 -0.01
CA LYS A 126 16.88 -14.13 0.67
C LYS A 126 16.15 -13.94 2.00
N GLU A 127 16.42 -12.83 2.67
CA GLU A 127 15.80 -12.43 3.94
C GLU A 127 14.29 -12.17 3.80
N MET A 128 13.83 -11.84 2.60
CA MET A 128 12.40 -11.63 2.29
C MET A 128 11.62 -12.95 2.17
N ILE A 129 12.30 -14.04 1.80
CA ILE A 129 11.65 -15.33 1.48
C ILE A 129 10.73 -15.83 2.60
N PRO A 130 11.16 -15.92 3.88
CA PRO A 130 10.30 -16.41 4.95
C PRO A 130 9.02 -15.60 5.12
N TYR A 131 9.07 -14.29 4.86
CA TYR A 131 7.91 -13.40 4.97
C TYR A 131 6.93 -13.59 3.81
N ILE A 132 7.44 -13.85 2.60
CA ILE A 132 6.58 -14.17 1.45
C ILE A 132 5.97 -15.56 1.61
N GLU A 133 6.69 -16.52 2.16
CA GLU A 133 6.16 -17.84 2.53
C GLU A 133 5.05 -17.74 3.58
N LEU A 134 5.22 -16.88 4.58
CA LEU A 134 4.17 -16.58 5.57
C LEU A 134 2.93 -15.96 4.91
N ALA A 135 3.12 -14.99 4.01
CA ALA A 135 2.02 -14.40 3.27
C ALA A 135 1.26 -15.46 2.43
N GLN A 136 2.00 -16.39 1.80
CA GLN A 136 1.42 -17.51 1.08
C GLN A 136 0.63 -18.46 1.99
N GLU A 137 1.17 -18.79 3.18
CA GLU A 137 0.50 -19.67 4.18
C GLU A 137 -0.86 -19.11 4.60
N PHE A 138 -0.94 -17.79 4.81
CA PHE A 138 -2.18 -17.12 5.21
C PHE A 138 -3.03 -16.64 4.03
N ASN A 139 -2.61 -16.92 2.79
CA ASN A 139 -3.27 -16.44 1.57
C ASN A 139 -3.47 -14.91 1.56
N LEU A 140 -2.46 -14.18 2.04
CA LEU A 140 -2.44 -12.73 2.08
C LEU A 140 -1.65 -12.16 0.90
N PRO A 141 -2.19 -11.18 0.16
CA PRO A 141 -1.40 -10.48 -0.85
C PRO A 141 -0.31 -9.62 -0.20
N VAL A 142 0.72 -9.33 -0.98
CA VAL A 142 1.89 -8.56 -0.58
C VAL A 142 1.82 -7.18 -1.19
N LEU A 143 1.73 -6.13 -0.36
CA LEU A 143 1.89 -4.74 -0.78
C LEU A 143 3.34 -4.33 -0.56
N THR A 144 4.01 -3.85 -1.57
CA THR A 144 5.39 -3.39 -1.44
C THR A 144 5.61 -2.04 -2.08
N HIS A 145 6.24 -1.14 -1.33
CA HIS A 145 6.75 0.10 -1.90
C HIS A 145 7.65 -0.19 -3.10
N THR A 146 7.50 0.56 -4.17
CA THR A 146 8.38 0.53 -5.34
C THR A 146 8.81 1.93 -5.74
N GLY A 147 10.09 2.06 -6.11
CA GLY A 147 10.70 3.33 -6.51
C GLY A 147 11.81 3.13 -7.54
N THR A 148 12.59 4.17 -7.76
CA THR A 148 13.77 4.13 -8.64
C THR A 148 15.03 3.71 -7.91
N GLY A 149 14.94 3.39 -6.62
CA GLY A 149 16.08 2.96 -5.81
C GLY A 149 16.55 1.55 -6.11
N GLN A 150 17.73 1.22 -5.62
CA GLN A 150 18.28 -0.13 -5.79
C GLN A 150 17.41 -1.17 -5.09
N ASN A 151 16.94 -0.90 -3.87
CA ASN A 151 16.27 -1.88 -3.03
C ASN A 151 14.81 -2.12 -3.42
N ASP A 152 14.15 -1.13 -3.97
CA ASP A 152 12.70 -1.06 -4.20
C ASP A 152 12.31 -1.03 -5.70
N HIS A 153 13.27 -1.35 -6.58
CA HIS A 153 13.03 -1.32 -8.02
C HIS A 153 11.93 -2.32 -8.45
N PRO A 154 10.98 -1.94 -9.33
CA PRO A 154 9.89 -2.81 -9.79
C PRO A 154 10.34 -4.19 -10.31
N GLN A 155 11.52 -4.28 -10.92
CA GLN A 155 12.10 -5.55 -11.40
C GLN A 155 12.28 -6.57 -10.27
N LYS A 156 12.59 -6.12 -9.04
CA LYS A 156 12.75 -7.02 -7.89
C LYS A 156 11.42 -7.62 -7.45
N VAL A 157 10.35 -6.84 -7.52
CA VAL A 157 9.00 -7.34 -7.24
C VAL A 157 8.57 -8.35 -8.30
N PHE A 158 8.86 -8.08 -9.57
CA PHE A 158 8.63 -9.02 -10.67
C PHE A 158 9.40 -10.34 -10.49
N ASN A 159 10.66 -10.29 -10.03
CA ASN A 159 11.46 -11.48 -9.73
C ASN A 159 10.76 -12.34 -8.65
N MET A 160 10.25 -11.70 -7.59
CA MET A 160 9.52 -12.39 -6.51
C MET A 160 8.16 -12.92 -7.00
N ALA A 161 7.43 -12.17 -7.80
CA ALA A 161 6.16 -12.62 -8.39
C ALA A 161 6.34 -13.88 -9.25
N LYS A 162 7.42 -13.97 -10.02
CA LYS A 162 7.77 -15.19 -10.77
C LYS A 162 8.16 -16.36 -9.86
N LYS A 163 8.87 -16.09 -8.77
CA LYS A 163 9.31 -17.09 -7.81
C LYS A 163 8.15 -17.66 -6.98
N PHE A 164 7.17 -16.82 -6.66
CA PHE A 164 6.00 -17.17 -5.85
C PHE A 164 4.69 -16.98 -6.63
N PRO A 165 4.39 -17.82 -7.63
CA PRO A 165 3.24 -17.62 -8.52
C PRO A 165 1.87 -17.75 -7.83
N LYS A 166 1.82 -18.26 -6.59
CA LYS A 166 0.60 -18.35 -5.78
C LYS A 166 0.38 -17.13 -4.87
N VAL A 167 1.34 -16.21 -4.79
CA VAL A 167 1.25 -14.98 -4.02
C VAL A 167 0.95 -13.83 -4.96
N ASN A 168 -0.03 -13.01 -4.64
CA ASN A 168 -0.31 -11.79 -5.37
C ASN A 168 0.54 -10.65 -4.81
N PHE A 169 1.18 -9.88 -5.69
CA PHE A 169 2.02 -8.73 -5.33
C PHE A 169 1.41 -7.44 -5.88
N VAL A 170 1.37 -6.41 -5.06
CA VAL A 170 0.94 -5.07 -5.46
C VAL A 170 2.16 -4.15 -5.43
N MET A 171 2.56 -3.63 -6.57
CA MET A 171 3.58 -2.58 -6.70
C MET A 171 2.96 -1.25 -6.31
N VAL A 172 3.20 -0.84 -5.06
CA VAL A 172 2.79 0.47 -4.57
C VAL A 172 3.62 1.54 -5.28
N HIS A 173 2.99 2.61 -5.74
CA HIS A 173 3.56 3.72 -6.52
C HIS A 173 3.93 3.39 -7.98
N LEU A 174 3.88 2.14 -8.42
CA LEU A 174 4.33 1.75 -9.77
C LEU A 174 5.74 2.29 -10.12
N GLY A 175 6.67 2.30 -9.14
CA GLY A 175 8.01 2.85 -9.31
C GLY A 175 8.06 4.37 -9.09
N LEU A 176 7.91 4.80 -7.82
CA LEU A 176 7.96 6.23 -7.43
C LEU A 176 9.20 6.93 -7.98
N GLY A 177 9.01 8.09 -8.58
CA GLY A 177 10.08 8.89 -9.19
C GLY A 177 10.40 8.52 -10.66
N SER A 178 9.69 7.52 -11.23
CA SER A 178 9.77 7.15 -12.64
C SER A 178 8.55 7.65 -13.44
N ASP A 179 8.51 7.34 -14.73
CA ASP A 179 7.33 7.53 -15.59
C ASP A 179 6.34 6.34 -15.51
N ASN A 180 6.55 5.41 -14.61
CA ASN A 180 5.79 4.17 -14.36
C ASN A 180 5.80 3.14 -15.52
N SER A 181 6.42 3.44 -16.66
CA SER A 181 6.35 2.59 -17.86
C SER A 181 6.92 1.20 -17.65
N GLU A 182 8.02 1.07 -16.92
CA GLU A 182 8.62 -0.24 -16.60
C GLU A 182 7.73 -1.09 -15.71
N ALA A 183 7.19 -0.52 -14.62
CA ALA A 183 6.29 -1.24 -13.72
C ALA A 183 5.04 -1.74 -14.45
N ILE A 184 4.47 -0.91 -15.35
CA ILE A 184 3.34 -1.28 -16.20
C ILE A 184 3.70 -2.43 -17.14
N GLU A 185 4.86 -2.37 -17.78
CA GLU A 185 5.34 -3.44 -18.66
C GLU A 185 5.55 -4.75 -17.89
N LEU A 186 6.15 -4.69 -16.70
CA LEU A 186 6.36 -5.87 -15.86
C LEU A 186 5.03 -6.49 -15.38
N ALA A 187 4.06 -5.67 -14.96
CA ALA A 187 2.73 -6.12 -14.55
C ALA A 187 1.97 -6.83 -15.69
N SER A 188 2.24 -6.47 -16.95
CA SER A 188 1.61 -7.11 -18.12
C SER A 188 2.14 -8.52 -18.41
N LYS A 189 3.27 -8.93 -17.81
CA LYS A 189 3.96 -10.20 -18.12
C LYS A 189 3.60 -11.34 -17.19
N VAL A 190 2.95 -11.08 -16.05
CA VAL A 190 2.59 -12.10 -15.07
C VAL A 190 1.21 -11.80 -14.46
N ASP A 191 0.47 -12.84 -14.08
CA ASP A 191 -0.90 -12.71 -13.63
C ASP A 191 -1.01 -12.21 -12.18
N ASN A 192 -0.01 -12.46 -11.36
CA ASN A 192 0.00 -12.18 -9.93
C ASN A 192 0.69 -10.85 -9.55
N LEU A 193 0.85 -9.92 -10.50
CA LEU A 193 1.45 -8.61 -10.26
C LEU A 193 0.44 -7.51 -10.58
N TYR A 194 0.16 -6.68 -9.58
CA TYR A 194 -0.84 -5.62 -9.55
C TYR A 194 -0.17 -4.29 -9.28
N GLY A 195 -0.92 -3.19 -9.42
CA GLY A 195 -0.45 -1.85 -9.07
C GLY A 195 -1.45 -1.06 -8.24
N ASP A 196 -1.00 0.02 -7.61
CA ASP A 196 -1.86 1.03 -7.03
C ASP A 196 -1.62 2.42 -7.63
N THR A 197 -2.47 3.38 -7.27
CA THR A 197 -2.42 4.75 -7.81
C THR A 197 -1.70 5.73 -6.92
N THR A 198 -1.09 5.28 -5.84
CA THR A 198 -0.39 6.15 -4.90
C THR A 198 0.77 6.87 -5.58
N TRP A 199 0.73 8.20 -5.66
CA TRP A 199 1.70 9.05 -6.38
C TRP A 199 1.81 8.74 -7.88
N VAL A 200 0.79 8.14 -8.45
CA VAL A 200 0.72 7.82 -9.89
C VAL A 200 -0.18 8.84 -10.58
N SER A 201 0.27 9.40 -11.70
CA SER A 201 -0.57 10.31 -12.49
C SER A 201 -1.77 9.59 -13.11
N MET A 202 -2.87 10.29 -13.35
CA MET A 202 -4.02 9.72 -14.08
C MET A 202 -3.60 9.16 -15.45
N GLU A 203 -2.66 9.82 -16.13
CA GLU A 203 -2.14 9.35 -17.41
C GLU A 203 -1.50 7.97 -17.30
N SER A 204 -0.65 7.76 -16.28
CA SER A 204 -0.01 6.47 -16.01
C SER A 204 -1.04 5.41 -15.60
N ALA A 205 -2.04 5.76 -14.79
CA ALA A 205 -3.12 4.84 -14.43
C ALA A 205 -3.93 4.42 -15.66
N ILE A 206 -4.24 5.34 -16.57
CA ILE A 206 -4.92 5.03 -17.84
C ILE A 206 -4.04 4.14 -18.74
N LYS A 207 -2.72 4.39 -18.79
CA LYS A 207 -1.78 3.50 -19.49
C LYS A 207 -1.78 2.08 -18.90
N PHE A 208 -1.80 1.98 -17.55
CA PHE A 208 -1.91 0.69 -16.87
C PHE A 208 -3.21 -0.04 -17.25
N ILE A 209 -4.35 0.64 -17.17
CA ILE A 209 -5.65 0.08 -17.52
C ILE A 209 -5.65 -0.45 -18.97
N LYS A 210 -5.12 0.32 -19.91
CA LYS A 210 -5.05 -0.07 -21.33
C LYS A 210 -4.12 -1.24 -21.61
N LYS A 211 -3.01 -1.35 -20.88
CA LYS A 211 -1.95 -2.36 -21.12
C LYS A 211 -2.19 -3.66 -20.33
N VAL A 212 -2.62 -3.53 -19.07
CA VAL A 212 -2.71 -4.64 -18.11
C VAL A 212 -4.17 -5.03 -17.83
N GLY A 213 -5.06 -4.03 -17.82
CA GLY A 213 -6.47 -4.19 -17.50
C GLY A 213 -6.86 -3.49 -16.20
N SER A 214 -8.10 -2.99 -16.15
CA SER A 214 -8.61 -2.25 -14.98
C SER A 214 -8.81 -3.13 -13.74
N THR A 215 -8.83 -4.45 -13.88
CA THR A 215 -9.00 -5.41 -12.76
C THR A 215 -7.74 -5.63 -11.94
N LYS A 216 -6.61 -5.06 -12.33
CA LYS A 216 -5.29 -5.27 -11.68
C LYS A 216 -4.70 -3.99 -11.08
N ILE A 217 -5.49 -2.95 -10.89
CA ILE A 217 -5.07 -1.69 -10.28
C ILE A 217 -6.05 -1.27 -9.19
N PHE A 218 -5.52 -0.66 -8.12
CA PHE A 218 -6.28 -0.22 -6.95
C PHE A 218 -6.08 1.27 -6.71
N PHE A 219 -7.08 1.94 -6.15
CA PHE A 219 -6.90 3.28 -5.62
C PHE A 219 -6.13 3.22 -4.30
N GLY A 220 -5.07 4.03 -4.19
CA GLY A 220 -4.28 4.26 -2.99
C GLY A 220 -3.84 5.71 -2.91
N SER A 221 -3.70 6.28 -1.71
CA SER A 221 -3.45 7.71 -1.51
C SER A 221 -2.21 8.06 -0.69
N ASP A 222 -1.65 7.13 0.06
CA ASP A 222 -0.58 7.42 1.03
C ASP A 222 -1.02 8.37 2.19
N THR A 223 -2.35 8.50 2.40
CA THR A 223 -2.90 9.31 3.51
C THR A 223 -2.31 8.85 4.85
N PRO A 224 -1.91 9.76 5.76
CA PRO A 224 -1.99 11.21 5.67
C PRO A 224 -0.68 11.90 5.26
N ILE A 225 0.33 11.15 4.78
CA ILE A 225 1.65 11.74 4.44
C ILE A 225 1.47 12.88 3.46
N ASP A 226 0.87 12.58 2.32
CA ASP A 226 0.52 13.58 1.32
C ASP A 226 -0.95 13.52 0.92
N GLY A 227 -1.58 12.47 1.26
CA GLY A 227 -3.00 12.21 1.24
C GLY A 227 -3.82 12.84 0.12
N THR A 228 -5.09 12.63 0.26
CA THR A 228 -6.10 13.22 -0.63
C THR A 228 -6.14 14.76 -0.59
N ASP A 229 -5.35 15.38 0.28
CA ASP A 229 -5.39 16.81 0.55
C ASP A 229 -3.99 17.46 0.54
N THR A 230 -3.24 17.25 -0.54
CA THR A 230 -1.86 17.71 -0.69
C THR A 230 -1.71 19.19 -1.08
N TYR A 231 -2.71 20.03 -0.81
CA TYR A 231 -2.64 21.45 -1.13
C TYR A 231 -1.47 22.22 -0.50
N HIS A 232 -0.94 21.74 0.63
CA HIS A 232 0.24 22.35 1.25
C HIS A 232 1.54 22.18 0.47
N HIS A 233 1.60 21.24 -0.46
CA HIS A 233 2.69 21.11 -1.43
C HIS A 233 2.42 21.85 -2.74
N ASN A 234 1.20 22.39 -2.90
CA ASN A 234 0.77 23.14 -4.07
C ASN A 234 0.39 24.56 -3.66
N GLY A 235 1.36 25.45 -3.62
CA GLY A 235 1.19 26.84 -3.20
C GLY A 235 0.22 27.67 -4.07
N GLN A 236 -0.23 27.14 -5.22
CA GLN A 236 -1.21 27.79 -6.11
C GLN A 236 -2.65 27.34 -5.85
N GLY A 237 -2.87 26.36 -4.96
CA GLY A 237 -4.21 25.89 -4.61
C GLY A 237 -4.88 24.99 -5.65
N ASP A 238 -4.11 24.43 -6.58
CA ASP A 238 -4.61 23.45 -7.56
C ASP A 238 -5.02 22.15 -6.84
N ARG A 239 -5.85 21.35 -7.50
CA ARG A 239 -6.26 20.07 -6.95
C ARG A 239 -5.07 19.16 -6.73
N SER A 240 -5.12 18.38 -5.65
CA SER A 240 -4.15 17.31 -5.45
C SER A 240 -4.29 16.24 -6.54
N LEU A 241 -3.23 15.48 -6.76
CA LEU A 241 -3.21 14.32 -7.65
C LEU A 241 -4.42 13.38 -7.39
N TYR A 242 -4.74 13.13 -6.12
CA TYR A 242 -5.82 12.21 -5.75
C TYR A 242 -7.21 12.79 -5.99
N GLN A 243 -7.37 14.09 -5.87
CA GLN A 243 -8.64 14.75 -6.17
C GLN A 243 -8.97 14.65 -7.67
N ASP A 244 -7.97 14.57 -8.53
CA ASP A 244 -8.18 14.33 -9.95
C ASP A 244 -8.80 12.94 -10.22
N TYR A 245 -8.43 11.93 -9.44
CA TYR A 245 -9.10 10.61 -9.49
C TYR A 245 -10.58 10.70 -9.11
N PHE A 246 -10.95 11.61 -8.21
CA PHE A 246 -12.33 11.77 -7.77
C PHE A 246 -13.21 12.57 -8.74
N PHE A 247 -12.62 13.50 -9.48
CA PHE A 247 -13.37 14.49 -10.25
C PHE A 247 -13.17 14.41 -11.77
N GLU A 248 -12.01 13.95 -12.22
CA GLU A 248 -11.65 13.99 -13.64
C GLU A 248 -11.56 12.60 -14.28
N LEU A 249 -11.03 11.59 -13.57
CA LEU A 249 -10.77 10.27 -14.15
C LEU A 249 -12.03 9.62 -14.75
N GLU A 250 -13.20 9.78 -14.12
CA GLU A 250 -14.46 9.20 -14.62
C GLU A 250 -14.87 9.70 -16.02
N LYS A 251 -14.33 10.85 -16.45
CA LYS A 251 -14.58 11.42 -17.77
C LYS A 251 -13.67 10.84 -18.87
N LEU A 252 -12.60 10.15 -18.45
CA LEU A 252 -11.51 9.70 -19.31
C LEU A 252 -11.48 8.18 -19.53
N ILE A 253 -12.19 7.43 -18.70
CA ILE A 253 -12.28 5.96 -18.77
C ILE A 253 -13.74 5.50 -18.68
N SER A 254 -14.00 4.21 -18.96
CA SER A 254 -15.34 3.66 -18.83
C SER A 254 -15.82 3.65 -17.38
N PRO A 255 -17.15 3.71 -17.14
CA PRO A 255 -17.70 3.58 -15.78
C PRO A 255 -17.27 2.28 -15.08
N GLU A 256 -17.13 1.19 -15.83
CA GLU A 256 -16.68 -0.09 -15.30
C GLU A 256 -15.21 -0.03 -14.83
N ASP A 257 -14.32 0.53 -15.66
CA ASP A 257 -12.91 0.71 -15.31
C ASP A 257 -12.73 1.63 -14.09
N TYR A 258 -13.54 2.70 -14.03
CA TYR A 258 -13.56 3.60 -12.89
C TYR A 258 -13.97 2.88 -11.61
N ASP A 259 -15.06 2.15 -11.64
CA ASP A 259 -15.54 1.37 -10.49
C ASP A 259 -14.53 0.29 -10.08
N ASN A 260 -13.92 -0.40 -11.04
CA ASN A 260 -12.89 -1.40 -10.79
C ASN A 260 -11.73 -0.78 -10.01
N LEU A 261 -11.18 0.32 -10.50
CA LEU A 261 -10.05 1.02 -9.87
C LEU A 261 -10.42 1.56 -8.50
N MET A 262 -11.56 2.26 -8.37
CA MET A 262 -11.87 3.03 -7.16
C MET A 262 -12.37 2.19 -5.99
N TRP A 263 -12.97 1.01 -6.23
CA TRP A 263 -13.54 0.23 -5.14
C TRP A 263 -13.75 -1.27 -5.39
N LYS A 264 -14.21 -1.70 -6.58
CA LYS A 264 -14.60 -3.11 -6.82
C LYS A 264 -13.44 -4.07 -6.65
N ASN A 265 -12.29 -3.74 -7.26
CA ASN A 265 -11.10 -4.59 -7.14
C ASN A 265 -10.67 -4.72 -5.69
N ALA A 266 -10.57 -3.61 -4.96
CA ALA A 266 -10.16 -3.63 -3.56
C ALA A 266 -11.12 -4.46 -2.70
N LEU A 267 -12.44 -4.28 -2.89
CA LEU A 267 -13.47 -5.03 -2.16
C LEU A 267 -13.30 -6.55 -2.35
N THR A 268 -13.13 -6.99 -3.60
CA THR A 268 -13.04 -8.42 -3.95
C THR A 268 -11.67 -9.00 -3.63
N PHE A 269 -10.60 -8.33 -4.04
CA PHE A 269 -9.24 -8.84 -3.94
C PHE A 269 -8.76 -8.97 -2.49
N PHE A 270 -9.09 -8.00 -1.64
CA PHE A 270 -8.74 -8.02 -0.21
C PHE A 270 -9.86 -8.61 0.66
N GLY A 271 -11.01 -8.96 0.12
CA GLY A 271 -12.16 -9.47 0.88
C GLY A 271 -12.64 -8.48 1.95
N LEU A 272 -12.88 -7.23 1.56
CA LEU A 272 -13.30 -6.15 2.47
C LEU A 272 -14.84 -6.14 2.58
N GLU A 273 -15.39 -6.81 3.54
CA GLU A 273 -16.84 -6.91 3.77
C GLU A 273 -17.46 -5.68 4.45
#